data_4eebfe035aec3ffa8f934cef8377c1eb
#
_entry.id   4eebfe035aec3ffa8f934cef8377c1eb
#
_cell.length_a   1.000
_cell.length_b   1.000
_cell.length_c   1.000
_cell.angle_alpha   90.00
_cell.angle_beta   90.00
_cell.angle_gamma   90.00
#
_symmetry.space_group_name_H-M   'P 1'
#
loop_
_entity.id
_entity.type
_entity.pdbx_description
1 polymer ?
#
loop_
_entity_poly.entity_id
_entity_poly.type
_entity_poly.pdbx_seq_one_letter_code
_entity_poly.pdbx_strand_id
1 'polypeptide(L)'
;MAFGFGASKVAEESKMVIVMRNDLKMSKGKIAAQAAHAAVNCAFAAKKKDPKNLDKWMGEGQKKVVVKVNSEKELFEVKAMADAAGLINSVITDAGRTEIAPGTVTCIGIGPAPESAIDKITGDLSML
;
A
#
# COMPACT_ATOMS: atom_id res chain seq x y z
N MET A 1 -7.84 31.78 13.56
CA MET A 1 -7.93 31.26 13.83
C MET A 1 -8.10 30.79 13.81
N ALA A 2 -8.23 30.74 13.69
CA ALA A 2 -8.37 30.12 13.97
C ALA A 2 -8.57 29.76 13.91
N PHE A 3 -8.81 29.87 13.82
CA PHE A 3 -8.92 29.27 13.92
C PHE A 3 -9.15 28.71 13.63
N GLY A 4 -9.43 28.72 13.44
CA GLY A 4 -9.53 27.94 13.38
C GLY A 4 -9.55 27.56 12.83
N PHE A 5 -9.72 27.70 12.59
CA PHE A 5 -9.53 27.03 12.25
C PHE A 5 -9.56 26.23 11.95
N GLY A 6 -9.84 26.01 12.00
CA GLY A 6 -9.92 25.21 12.03
C GLY A 6 -9.95 24.20 11.49
N ALA A 7 -10.50 24.11 10.99
CA ALA A 7 -10.83 22.97 10.48
C ALA A 7 -9.90 22.27 9.85
N SER A 8 -9.58 22.69 9.04
CA SER A 8 -8.59 22.14 8.43
C SER A 8 -7.58 21.63 9.28
N LYS A 9 -7.74 21.80 10.41
CA LYS A 9 -6.74 21.38 11.34
C LYS A 9 -6.90 19.97 11.77
N VAL A 10 -7.96 19.33 11.37
CA VAL A 10 -8.10 17.91 11.59
C VAL A 10 -7.13 17.23 10.66
N ALA A 11 -6.17 16.51 11.21
CA ALA A 11 -5.22 15.78 10.41
C ALA A 11 -5.93 14.64 9.69
N GLU A 12 -5.59 14.43 8.44
CA GLU A 12 -6.12 13.31 7.68
C GLU A 12 -5.73 12.00 8.31
N GLU A 13 -6.57 11.00 8.15
CA GLU A 13 -6.20 9.65 8.52
C GLU A 13 -5.04 9.18 7.65
N SER A 14 -4.22 8.33 8.23
CA SER A 14 -3.18 7.64 7.48
C SER A 14 -3.76 6.35 6.91
N LYS A 15 -3.26 5.95 5.76
CA LYS A 15 -3.78 4.82 5.01
C LYS A 15 -2.63 4.06 4.36
N MET A 16 -2.77 2.76 4.28
CA MET A 16 -1.90 1.91 3.47
C MET A 16 -2.76 1.29 2.38
N VAL A 17 -2.24 1.20 1.17
CA VAL A 17 -2.92 0.49 0.10
C VAL A 17 -2.04 -0.65 -0.37
N ILE A 18 -2.66 -1.77 -0.69
CA ILE A 18 -1.98 -2.90 -1.29
C ILE A 18 -2.58 -3.09 -2.67
N VAL A 19 -1.71 -3.07 -3.68
CA VAL A 19 -2.12 -3.19 -5.08
C VAL A 19 -1.78 -4.60 -5.53
N MET A 20 -2.79 -5.43 -5.71
CA MET A 20 -2.64 -6.85 -5.97
C MET A 20 -2.83 -7.14 -7.47
N ARG A 21 -1.97 -8.00 -8.02
CA ARG A 21 -2.17 -8.47 -9.40
C ARG A 21 -3.33 -9.44 -9.44
N ASN A 22 -4.37 -9.08 -10.19
CA ASN A 22 -5.55 -9.92 -10.32
C ASN A 22 -5.42 -10.91 -11.49
N ASP A 23 -4.52 -10.64 -12.43
CA ASP A 23 -4.29 -11.50 -13.59
C ASP A 23 -3.65 -12.84 -13.24
N LEU A 24 -3.00 -12.93 -12.08
CA LEU A 24 -2.37 -14.18 -11.65
C LEU A 24 -3.37 -15.22 -11.14
N LYS A 25 -4.59 -14.81 -10.84
CA LYS A 25 -5.66 -15.71 -10.37
C LYS A 25 -5.24 -16.52 -9.16
N MET A 26 -4.56 -15.87 -8.21
CA MET A 26 -4.10 -16.53 -6.99
C MET A 26 -5.28 -16.90 -6.10
N SER A 27 -5.11 -17.96 -5.31
CA SER A 27 -6.10 -18.36 -4.32
C SER A 27 -6.26 -17.30 -3.23
N LYS A 28 -7.37 -17.35 -2.52
CA LYS A 28 -7.63 -16.39 -1.44
C LYS A 28 -6.54 -16.42 -0.38
N GLY A 29 -6.08 -17.62 -0.01
CA GLY A 29 -5.01 -17.75 0.98
C GLY A 29 -3.71 -17.14 0.49
N LYS A 30 -3.37 -17.34 -0.78
CA LYS A 30 -2.16 -16.76 -1.36
C LYS A 30 -2.24 -15.24 -1.39
N ILE A 31 -3.40 -14.71 -1.81
CA ILE A 31 -3.63 -13.26 -1.81
C ILE A 31 -3.44 -12.68 -0.40
N ALA A 32 -4.04 -13.34 0.60
CA ALA A 32 -3.93 -12.87 1.98
C ALA A 32 -2.49 -12.86 2.47
N ALA A 33 -1.74 -13.92 2.17
CA ALA A 33 -0.34 -14.01 2.57
C ALA A 33 0.51 -12.93 1.91
N GLN A 34 0.32 -12.70 0.61
CA GLN A 34 1.08 -11.69 -0.11
C GLN A 34 0.75 -10.28 0.39
N ALA A 35 -0.53 -10.02 0.67
CA ALA A 35 -0.94 -8.74 1.25
C ALA A 35 -0.30 -8.52 2.62
N ALA A 36 -0.23 -9.56 3.43
CA ALA A 36 0.41 -9.48 4.75
C ALA A 36 1.90 -9.18 4.62
N HIS A 37 2.59 -9.81 3.67
CA HIS A 37 3.99 -9.50 3.41
C HIS A 37 4.19 -8.02 3.06
N ALA A 38 3.34 -7.50 2.19
CA ALA A 38 3.41 -6.09 1.79
C ALA A 38 3.22 -5.18 3.00
N ALA A 39 2.22 -5.46 3.83
CA ALA A 39 1.93 -4.63 5.00
C ALA A 39 3.08 -4.64 5.99
N VAL A 40 3.66 -5.80 6.25
CA VAL A 40 4.80 -5.94 7.18
C VAL A 40 6.01 -5.17 6.66
N ASN A 41 6.34 -5.34 5.38
CA ASN A 41 7.49 -4.65 4.81
C ASN A 41 7.32 -3.13 4.83
N CYS A 42 6.13 -2.64 4.51
CA CYS A 42 5.85 -1.21 4.55
C CYS A 42 5.93 -0.67 5.97
N ALA A 43 5.40 -1.40 6.96
CA ALA A 43 5.46 -0.97 8.35
C ALA A 43 6.91 -0.90 8.84
N PHE A 44 7.73 -1.89 8.52
CA PHE A 44 9.15 -1.85 8.91
C PHE A 44 9.91 -0.72 8.22
N ALA A 45 9.60 -0.46 6.95
CA ALA A 45 10.21 0.67 6.26
C ALA A 45 9.79 2.00 6.89
N ALA A 46 8.52 2.12 7.26
CA ALA A 46 8.01 3.33 7.90
C ALA A 46 8.66 3.55 9.28
N LYS A 47 8.92 2.47 10.00
CA LYS A 47 9.58 2.58 11.30
C LYS A 47 10.93 3.29 11.17
N LYS A 48 11.64 3.06 10.09
CA LYS A 48 12.94 3.70 9.84
C LYS A 48 12.81 5.10 9.26
N LYS A 49 11.88 5.30 8.34
CA LYS A 49 11.83 6.51 7.51
C LYS A 49 10.82 7.55 7.99
N ASP A 50 9.75 7.12 8.63
CA ASP A 50 8.68 8.02 9.06
C ASP A 50 7.95 7.45 10.27
N PRO A 51 8.65 7.32 11.41
CA PRO A 51 8.06 6.67 12.59
C PRO A 51 6.84 7.42 13.13
N LYS A 52 6.76 8.72 12.97
CA LYS A 52 5.60 9.48 13.44
C LYS A 52 4.34 9.06 12.70
N ASN A 53 4.42 8.92 11.39
CA ASN A 53 3.26 8.54 10.61
C ASN A 53 2.91 7.07 10.83
N LEU A 54 3.91 6.23 11.08
CA LEU A 54 3.64 4.85 11.46
C LEU A 54 2.85 4.79 12.75
N ASP A 55 3.28 5.53 13.78
CA ASP A 55 2.61 5.54 15.07
C ASP A 55 1.19 6.08 14.94
N LYS A 56 1.00 7.11 14.13
CA LYS A 56 -0.31 7.67 13.85
C LYS A 56 -1.22 6.62 13.22
N TRP A 57 -0.74 5.96 12.19
CA TRP A 57 -1.48 4.94 11.47
C TRP A 57 -1.84 3.75 12.39
N MET A 58 -0.88 3.30 13.19
CA MET A 58 -1.11 2.23 14.16
C MET A 58 -2.19 2.62 15.16
N GLY A 59 -2.11 3.84 15.69
CA GLY A 59 -3.07 4.34 16.67
C GLY A 59 -4.46 4.56 16.11
N GLU A 60 -4.57 4.80 14.80
CA GLU A 60 -5.85 5.01 14.13
C GLU A 60 -6.52 3.70 13.70
N GLY A 61 -5.88 2.58 13.90
CA GLY A 61 -6.47 1.27 13.56
C GLY A 61 -5.89 0.62 12.33
N GLN A 62 -4.77 1.14 11.80
CA GLN A 62 -4.06 0.50 10.68
C GLN A 62 -4.90 0.36 9.42
N LYS A 63 -5.55 1.44 9.00
CA LYS A 63 -6.41 1.41 7.83
C LYS A 63 -5.67 0.89 6.60
N LYS A 64 -6.23 -0.14 5.97
CA LYS A 64 -5.70 -0.72 4.73
C LYS A 64 -6.82 -0.97 3.76
N VAL A 65 -6.52 -0.79 2.49
CA VAL A 65 -7.41 -1.24 1.42
C VAL A 65 -6.59 -2.05 0.42
N VAL A 66 -7.23 -3.00 -0.22
CA VAL A 66 -6.60 -3.82 -1.25
C VAL A 66 -7.33 -3.54 -2.56
N VAL A 67 -6.56 -3.05 -3.53
CA VAL A 67 -7.07 -2.76 -4.87
C VAL A 67 -6.36 -3.66 -5.87
N LYS A 68 -6.76 -3.63 -7.11
CA LYS A 68 -6.21 -4.55 -8.11
C LYS A 68 -5.71 -3.85 -9.34
N VAL A 69 -4.71 -4.47 -9.96
CA VAL A 69 -4.24 -4.19 -11.32
C VAL A 69 -4.27 -5.50 -12.09
N ASN A 70 -4.17 -5.44 -13.41
CA ASN A 70 -4.32 -6.61 -14.26
C ASN A 70 -3.05 -7.01 -14.99
N SER A 71 -1.91 -6.44 -14.62
CA SER A 71 -0.63 -6.81 -15.22
C SER A 71 0.53 -6.34 -14.35
N GLU A 72 1.69 -6.94 -14.57
CA GLU A 72 2.92 -6.50 -13.92
C GLU A 72 3.26 -5.07 -14.35
N LYS A 73 3.03 -4.74 -15.61
CA LYS A 73 3.29 -3.40 -16.12
C LYS A 73 2.51 -2.35 -15.36
N GLU A 74 1.21 -2.60 -15.15
CA GLU A 74 0.38 -1.67 -14.38
C GLU A 74 0.89 -1.50 -12.96
N LEU A 75 1.33 -2.61 -12.34
CA LEU A 75 1.88 -2.54 -10.99
C LEU A 75 3.11 -1.63 -10.94
N PHE A 76 4.01 -1.77 -11.89
CA PHE A 76 5.22 -0.94 -11.91
C PHE A 76 4.94 0.50 -12.30
N GLU A 77 3.86 0.78 -13.03
CA GLU A 77 3.42 2.15 -13.25
C GLU A 77 2.99 2.80 -11.93
N VAL A 78 2.26 2.05 -11.12
CA VAL A 78 1.86 2.50 -9.78
C VAL A 78 3.10 2.73 -8.92
N LYS A 79 4.07 1.81 -8.96
CA LYS A 79 5.31 1.98 -8.21
C LYS A 79 6.04 3.26 -8.59
N ALA A 80 6.13 3.54 -9.89
CA ALA A 80 6.80 4.75 -10.36
C ALA A 80 6.12 6.00 -9.80
N MET A 81 4.79 6.01 -9.74
CA MET A 81 4.05 7.13 -9.16
C MET A 81 4.30 7.27 -7.67
N ALA A 82 4.34 6.16 -6.95
CA ALA A 82 4.62 6.16 -5.51
C ALA A 82 6.02 6.67 -5.22
N ASP A 83 7.00 6.21 -6.00
CA ASP A 83 8.39 6.66 -5.86
C ASP A 83 8.51 8.17 -6.14
N ALA A 84 7.86 8.65 -7.20
CA ALA A 84 7.89 10.07 -7.56
C ALA A 84 7.24 10.93 -6.48
N ALA A 85 6.25 10.40 -5.78
CA ALA A 85 5.59 11.11 -4.68
C ALA A 85 6.34 10.97 -3.35
N GLY A 86 7.43 10.22 -3.33
CA GLY A 86 8.22 10.00 -2.11
C GLY A 86 7.53 9.12 -1.09
N LEU A 87 6.58 8.28 -1.50
CA LEU A 87 5.85 7.42 -0.58
C LEU A 87 6.58 6.12 -0.33
N ILE A 88 6.55 5.67 0.91
CA ILE A 88 7.07 4.35 1.28
C ILE A 88 6.32 3.30 0.48
N ASN A 89 7.03 2.38 -0.13
CA ASN A 89 6.41 1.28 -0.85
C ASN A 89 7.30 0.05 -0.86
N SER A 90 6.71 -1.11 -1.09
CA SER A 90 7.45 -2.37 -1.14
C SER A 90 6.80 -3.31 -2.14
N VAL A 91 7.59 -3.76 -3.10
CA VAL A 91 7.16 -4.77 -4.08
C VAL A 91 7.40 -6.14 -3.48
N ILE A 92 6.41 -7.03 -3.63
CA ILE A 92 6.47 -8.38 -3.10
C ILE A 92 6.60 -9.36 -4.25
N THR A 93 7.56 -10.29 -4.12
CA THR A 93 7.74 -11.38 -5.07
C THR A 93 7.41 -12.70 -4.38
N ASP A 94 6.95 -13.65 -5.16
CA ASP A 94 6.68 -14.98 -4.63
C ASP A 94 7.98 -15.75 -4.42
N ALA A 95 8.07 -16.47 -3.31
CA ALA A 95 9.24 -17.26 -2.99
C ALA A 95 9.32 -18.58 -3.77
N GLY A 96 8.27 -18.92 -4.54
CA GLY A 96 8.28 -20.11 -5.38
C GLY A 96 7.84 -21.37 -4.68
N ARG A 97 7.10 -21.24 -3.60
CA ARG A 97 6.64 -22.41 -2.83
C ARG A 97 5.15 -22.67 -3.02
N THR A 98 4.55 -22.01 -3.99
CA THR A 98 3.11 -22.07 -4.15
C THR A 98 2.75 -22.23 -5.62
N GLU A 99 1.56 -21.75 -5.97
CA GLU A 99 0.90 -21.98 -7.26
C GLU A 99 1.45 -21.16 -8.42
N ILE A 100 2.38 -20.24 -8.17
CA ILE A 100 2.96 -19.38 -9.23
C ILE A 100 4.47 -19.52 -9.27
N ALA A 101 5.08 -19.09 -10.38
CA ALA A 101 6.51 -19.24 -10.60
C ALA A 101 7.33 -18.44 -9.59
N PRO A 102 8.50 -18.97 -9.19
CA PRO A 102 9.41 -18.24 -8.30
C PRO A 102 9.79 -16.88 -8.87
N GLY A 103 9.83 -15.88 -8.00
CA GLY A 103 10.21 -14.53 -8.41
C GLY A 103 9.11 -13.72 -9.08
N THR A 104 7.90 -14.28 -9.22
CA THR A 104 6.78 -13.54 -9.77
C THR A 104 6.42 -12.39 -8.84
N VAL A 105 6.32 -11.19 -9.40
CA VAL A 105 5.84 -10.02 -8.65
C VAL A 105 4.34 -10.16 -8.45
N THR A 106 3.89 -10.12 -7.21
CA THR A 106 2.49 -10.37 -6.88
C THR A 106 1.71 -9.12 -6.48
N CYS A 107 2.33 -8.24 -5.74
CA CYS A 107 1.67 -7.03 -5.27
C CYS A 107 2.69 -5.98 -4.84
N ILE A 108 2.18 -4.79 -4.56
CA ILE A 108 2.98 -3.72 -3.98
C ILE A 108 2.17 -3.10 -2.84
N GLY A 109 2.83 -2.85 -1.70
CA GLY A 109 2.25 -2.06 -0.62
C GLY A 109 2.74 -0.63 -0.75
N ILE A 110 1.90 0.34 -0.41
CA ILE A 110 2.24 1.76 -0.43
C ILE A 110 1.71 2.39 0.85
N GLY A 111 2.59 3.06 1.58
CA GLY A 111 2.24 3.73 2.82
C GLY A 111 2.84 3.03 4.05
N PRO A 112 2.38 3.41 5.26
CA PRO A 112 1.28 4.35 5.52
C PRO A 112 1.65 5.79 5.17
N ALA A 113 0.65 6.54 4.71
CA ALA A 113 0.80 7.93 4.33
C ALA A 113 -0.58 8.61 4.46
N PRO A 114 -0.64 9.94 4.42
CA PRO A 114 -1.93 10.62 4.44
C PRO A 114 -2.83 10.09 3.33
N GLU A 115 -4.09 9.91 3.64
CA GLU A 115 -5.06 9.30 2.73
C GLU A 115 -5.09 9.99 1.36
N SER A 116 -5.04 11.32 1.33
CA SER A 116 -5.07 12.05 0.06
C SER A 116 -3.86 11.75 -0.80
N ALA A 117 -2.69 11.54 -0.21
CA ALA A 117 -1.48 11.21 -0.95
C ALA A 117 -1.60 9.81 -1.58
N ILE A 118 -2.15 8.87 -0.82
CA ILE A 118 -2.38 7.52 -1.33
C ILE A 118 -3.42 7.56 -2.46
N ASP A 119 -4.51 8.28 -2.27
CA ASP A 119 -5.61 8.30 -3.22
C ASP A 119 -5.24 8.95 -4.56
N LYS A 120 -4.29 9.87 -4.56
CA LYS A 120 -3.79 10.44 -5.82
C LYS A 120 -3.15 9.37 -6.71
N ILE A 121 -2.63 8.31 -6.12
CA ILE A 121 -1.97 7.25 -6.86
C ILE A 121 -2.93 6.12 -7.20
N THR A 122 -3.74 5.70 -6.25
CA THR A 122 -4.54 4.48 -6.39
C THR A 122 -6.04 4.68 -6.26
N GLY A 123 -6.49 5.93 -6.13
CA GLY A 123 -7.92 6.21 -5.92
C GLY A 123 -8.82 5.75 -7.06
N ASP A 124 -8.27 5.61 -8.28
CA ASP A 124 -9.03 5.18 -9.44
C ASP A 124 -9.08 3.66 -9.61
N LEU A 125 -8.29 2.93 -8.83
CA LEU A 125 -8.22 1.48 -8.98
C LEU A 125 -9.39 0.80 -8.28
N SER A 126 -9.89 -0.26 -8.88
CA SER A 126 -11.00 -1.03 -8.31
C SER A 126 -10.54 -1.83 -7.12
N MET A 127 -11.44 -2.01 -6.16
CA MET A 127 -11.18 -2.89 -5.02
C MET A 127 -11.02 -4.33 -5.51
N LEU A 128 -10.17 -5.07 -4.83
CA LEU A 128 -9.95 -6.48 -5.17
C LEU A 128 -11.20 -7.37 -4.82
#